data_b32182e90e07a84c7062fbf58b4bd2ab
#
_entry.id   b32182e90e07a84c7062fbf58b4bd2ab
#
_cell.length_a   1.000
_cell.length_b   1.000
_cell.length_c   1.000
_cell.angle_alpha   90.00
_cell.angle_beta   90.00
_cell.angle_gamma   90.00
#
_symmetry.space_group_name_H-M   'P 1'
#
loop_
_entity.id
_entity.type
_entity.pdbx_description
1 polymer ?
#
loop_
_entity_poly.entity_id
_entity_poly.type
_entity_poly.pdbx_seq_one_letter_code
_entity_poly.pdbx_strand_id
1 'polypeptide(L)'
;MITIRESDLIESVADALQYISYFHPMDYIRALGVAYEAEQGPAAKDAIAQILTNSRMCAEGHRPICQDTGIVTVFIKWGQDCRLESTRSLQEVVDEGVRRAYLYPENKLRASIVADPAFTRANTKDNTPSVLNVEMVPGHHVEVIVAAKGGGSENKSKFAMLNPSDSIVDWVLEQIPKMGAGWCPPGMLGIGIGGTAEKAMTLAKESLMGDIDMAQLKQRGPQNDTEKLRIEIFDKVNALGIGAQGLGGLATILDVKIESWPTHAASKPVAMIPNCAATRHAHFHLDGSGPAFLEPPKLSDWPDVNWTPDKASKRVNLDTLTREEVAGWQPGDRLLLNGKMLTGRDAAHKRIQDMLAKGEPLPVSFAGRVIYYVGPVDPIEGEVVGPAGPTTATRMDKFTEMMLAETGLIAMVGKAERGPTGIAAIKKHKAAYLMAVGGAAYLVARAIKASKVVGFADLGMEAIYEFTVEDMPVTVAVDATGESVHQTAPLVWQKKIAADRLLMESV
;
A
#
# COMPACT_ATOMS: atom_id res chain seq x y z
N MET A 1 -7.47 15.98 38.37
CA MET A 1 -6.62 15.01 37.65
C MET A 1 -7.50 13.90 37.17
N ILE A 2 -7.53 13.67 35.88
CA ILE A 2 -8.34 12.60 35.25
C ILE A 2 -7.53 11.30 35.27
N THR A 3 -8.19 10.21 35.62
CA THR A 3 -7.54 8.89 35.63
C THR A 3 -7.93 8.13 34.35
N ILE A 4 -6.93 7.76 33.57
CA ILE A 4 -7.08 6.90 32.41
C ILE A 4 -6.70 5.48 32.83
N ARG A 5 -7.65 4.55 32.80
CA ARG A 5 -7.38 3.15 33.14
C ARG A 5 -6.63 2.48 32.01
N GLU A 6 -5.67 1.64 32.32
CA GLU A 6 -4.94 0.88 31.29
C GLU A 6 -5.87 0.01 30.43
N SER A 7 -6.95 -0.56 31.04
CA SER A 7 -7.96 -1.33 30.31
C SER A 7 -8.63 -0.54 29.21
N ASP A 8 -8.95 0.75 29.47
CA ASP A 8 -9.64 1.61 28.51
C ASP A 8 -8.73 1.95 27.32
N LEU A 9 -7.44 2.23 27.59
CA LEU A 9 -6.47 2.49 26.53
C LEU A 9 -6.18 1.23 25.69
N ILE A 10 -6.03 0.07 26.33
CA ILE A 10 -5.82 -1.21 25.65
C ILE A 10 -6.98 -1.54 24.71
N GLU A 11 -8.22 -1.46 25.23
CA GLU A 11 -9.43 -1.74 24.48
C GLU A 11 -9.57 -0.76 23.29
N SER A 12 -9.40 0.55 23.55
CA SER A 12 -9.48 1.58 22.51
C SER A 12 -8.47 1.38 21.39
N VAL A 13 -7.22 1.03 21.71
CA VAL A 13 -6.18 0.76 20.71
C VAL A 13 -6.51 -0.52 19.93
N ALA A 14 -6.97 -1.58 20.60
CA ALA A 14 -7.33 -2.84 19.96
C ALA A 14 -8.51 -2.65 18.99
N ASP A 15 -9.57 -1.98 19.42
CA ASP A 15 -10.74 -1.71 18.61
C ASP A 15 -10.43 -0.77 17.44
N ALA A 16 -9.63 0.28 17.67
CA ALA A 16 -9.19 1.17 16.61
C ALA A 16 -8.38 0.44 15.53
N LEU A 17 -7.49 -0.47 15.90
CA LEU A 17 -6.71 -1.26 14.94
C LEU A 17 -7.58 -2.24 14.14
N GLN A 18 -8.56 -2.86 14.77
CA GLN A 18 -9.54 -3.67 14.07
C GLN A 18 -10.39 -2.81 13.13
N TYR A 19 -10.91 -1.69 13.60
CA TYR A 19 -11.70 -0.73 12.82
C TYR A 19 -10.96 -0.29 11.55
N ILE A 20 -9.73 0.23 11.66
CA ILE A 20 -8.95 0.70 10.51
C ILE A 20 -8.48 -0.43 9.60
N SER A 21 -8.52 -1.67 10.03
CA SER A 21 -8.13 -2.80 9.19
C SER A 21 -9.11 -3.02 8.04
N TYR A 22 -10.38 -2.66 8.22
CA TYR A 22 -11.45 -2.86 7.23
C TYR A 22 -12.22 -1.59 6.86
N PHE A 23 -12.14 -0.50 7.63
CA PHE A 23 -12.68 0.80 7.26
C PHE A 23 -11.57 1.76 6.85
N HIS A 24 -11.64 2.26 5.63
CA HIS A 24 -10.83 3.42 5.24
C HIS A 24 -11.35 4.69 5.91
N PRO A 25 -10.50 5.71 6.13
CA PRO A 25 -10.98 7.06 6.39
C PRO A 25 -11.93 7.52 5.28
N MET A 26 -13.09 8.06 5.65
CA MET A 26 -14.15 8.38 4.67
C MET A 26 -13.81 9.58 3.78
N ASP A 27 -12.95 10.47 4.24
CA ASP A 27 -12.39 11.56 3.43
C ASP A 27 -11.55 11.01 2.26
N TYR A 28 -10.75 9.94 2.52
CA TYR A 28 -9.99 9.24 1.48
C TYR A 28 -10.93 8.61 0.45
N ILE A 29 -11.98 7.93 0.88
CA ILE A 29 -12.94 7.28 -0.01
C ILE A 29 -13.67 8.31 -0.88
N ARG A 30 -14.07 9.45 -0.30
CA ARG A 30 -14.69 10.57 -1.05
C ARG A 30 -13.73 11.15 -2.08
N ALA A 31 -12.48 11.43 -1.68
CA ALA A 31 -11.45 11.94 -2.59
C ALA A 31 -11.14 10.97 -3.74
N LEU A 32 -11.08 9.67 -3.41
CA LEU A 32 -10.86 8.62 -4.42
C LEU A 32 -12.05 8.50 -5.38
N GLY A 33 -13.28 8.68 -4.90
CA GLY A 33 -14.49 8.72 -5.73
C GLY A 33 -14.46 9.88 -6.73
N VAL A 34 -14.07 11.08 -6.28
CA VAL A 34 -13.88 12.26 -7.16
C VAL A 34 -12.78 11.98 -8.20
N ALA A 35 -11.67 11.37 -7.77
CA ALA A 35 -10.59 10.98 -8.69
C ALA A 35 -11.06 9.96 -9.73
N TYR A 36 -11.90 8.99 -9.34
CA TYR A 36 -12.48 8.02 -10.26
C TYR A 36 -13.31 8.67 -11.36
N GLU A 37 -14.18 9.62 -10.98
CA GLU A 37 -15.01 10.33 -11.95
C GLU A 37 -14.17 11.14 -12.94
N ALA A 38 -13.13 11.81 -12.46
CA ALA A 38 -12.25 12.64 -13.28
C ALA A 38 -11.27 11.82 -14.15
N GLU A 39 -10.94 10.59 -13.76
CA GLU A 39 -9.91 9.78 -14.41
C GLU A 39 -10.29 9.37 -15.84
N GLN A 40 -9.38 9.61 -16.78
CA GLN A 40 -9.54 9.33 -18.20
C GLN A 40 -8.70 8.12 -18.66
N GLY A 41 -7.69 7.73 -17.90
CA GLY A 41 -6.84 6.57 -18.19
C GLY A 41 -7.56 5.26 -17.94
N PRO A 42 -7.82 4.41 -18.96
CA PRO A 42 -8.62 3.20 -18.75
C PRO A 42 -8.06 2.25 -17.70
N ALA A 43 -6.74 2.04 -17.69
CA ALA A 43 -6.08 1.18 -16.71
C ALA A 43 -6.06 1.79 -15.31
N ALA A 44 -5.80 3.10 -15.19
CA ALA A 44 -5.83 3.81 -13.92
C ALA A 44 -7.25 3.87 -13.34
N LYS A 45 -8.26 4.14 -14.18
CA LYS A 45 -9.67 4.16 -13.78
C LYS A 45 -10.15 2.79 -13.28
N ASP A 46 -9.76 1.72 -13.98
CA ASP A 46 -10.04 0.34 -13.58
C ASP A 46 -9.40 0.02 -12.21
N ALA A 47 -8.15 0.43 -12.00
CA ALA A 47 -7.48 0.25 -10.72
C ALA A 47 -8.17 1.00 -9.57
N ILE A 48 -8.61 2.24 -9.79
CA ILE A 48 -9.37 3.00 -8.79
C ILE A 48 -10.70 2.31 -8.48
N ALA A 49 -11.42 1.82 -9.51
CA ALA A 49 -12.66 1.07 -9.32
C ALA A 49 -12.45 -0.19 -8.47
N GLN A 50 -11.37 -0.94 -8.70
CA GLN A 50 -11.02 -2.10 -7.89
C GLN A 50 -10.76 -1.72 -6.42
N ILE A 51 -10.05 -0.60 -6.16
CA ILE A 51 -9.76 -0.12 -4.80
C ILE A 51 -11.06 0.29 -4.08
N LEU A 52 -11.95 1.04 -4.74
CA LEU A 52 -13.23 1.47 -4.17
C LEU A 52 -14.14 0.28 -3.86
N THR A 53 -14.24 -0.67 -4.78
CA THR A 53 -15.01 -1.90 -4.59
C THR A 53 -14.43 -2.76 -3.46
N ASN A 54 -13.11 -2.92 -3.42
CA ASN A 54 -12.43 -3.62 -2.33
C ASN A 54 -12.70 -2.96 -0.98
N SER A 55 -12.64 -1.64 -0.91
CA SER A 55 -12.92 -0.89 0.33
C SER A 55 -14.32 -1.18 0.86
N ARG A 56 -15.33 -1.13 -0.01
CA ARG A 56 -16.73 -1.45 0.36
C ARG A 56 -16.88 -2.91 0.80
N MET A 57 -16.30 -3.84 0.05
CA MET A 57 -16.32 -5.27 0.41
C MET A 57 -15.65 -5.54 1.77
N CYS A 58 -14.55 -4.85 2.07
CA CYS A 58 -13.88 -4.97 3.37
C CYS A 58 -14.73 -4.42 4.51
N ALA A 59 -15.41 -3.29 4.28
CA ALA A 59 -16.33 -2.69 5.24
C ALA A 59 -17.54 -3.61 5.52
N GLU A 60 -18.08 -4.26 4.50
CA GLU A 60 -19.19 -5.21 4.62
C GLU A 60 -18.77 -6.52 5.31
N GLY A 61 -17.61 -7.06 4.95
CA GLY A 61 -17.12 -8.35 5.41
C GLY A 61 -16.22 -8.30 6.65
N HIS A 62 -15.89 -7.11 7.15
CA HIS A 62 -14.92 -6.88 8.22
C HIS A 62 -13.58 -7.60 7.98
N ARG A 63 -13.09 -7.52 6.72
CA ARG A 63 -11.82 -8.15 6.33
C ARG A 63 -10.75 -7.13 5.94
N PRO A 64 -9.46 -7.40 6.21
CA PRO A 64 -8.39 -6.44 5.96
C PRO A 64 -8.37 -5.91 4.53
N ILE A 65 -8.27 -4.59 4.39
CA ILE A 65 -8.17 -3.85 3.12
C ILE A 65 -6.96 -4.34 2.30
N CYS A 66 -5.89 -4.69 2.98
CA CYS A 66 -4.63 -5.14 2.39
C CYS A 66 -4.08 -6.35 3.15
N GLN A 67 -3.38 -7.25 2.46
CA GLN A 67 -2.67 -8.36 3.09
C GLN A 67 -1.49 -7.88 3.96
N ASP A 68 -0.92 -6.71 3.67
CA ASP A 68 0.05 -6.04 4.53
C ASP A 68 -0.72 -5.20 5.56
N THR A 69 -0.92 -5.76 6.74
CA THR A 69 -1.68 -5.13 7.81
C THR A 69 -0.90 -4.07 8.59
N GLY A 70 0.37 -3.88 8.23
CA GLY A 70 1.15 -2.67 8.51
C GLY A 70 1.98 -2.72 9.79
N ILE A 71 2.82 -1.69 9.91
CA ILE A 71 3.54 -1.31 11.13
C ILE A 71 2.63 -0.35 11.90
N VAL A 72 2.35 -0.65 13.16
CA VAL A 72 1.52 0.22 14.00
C VAL A 72 2.36 1.40 14.49
N THR A 73 1.85 2.60 14.23
CA THR A 73 2.38 3.85 14.78
C THR A 73 1.27 4.51 15.60
N VAL A 74 1.59 4.95 16.81
CA VAL A 74 0.66 5.62 17.70
C VAL A 74 1.23 6.98 18.08
N PHE A 75 0.43 8.04 17.90
CA PHE A 75 0.72 9.38 18.39
C PHE A 75 -0.22 9.68 19.54
N ILE A 76 0.33 10.09 20.66
CA ILE A 76 -0.44 10.43 21.86
C ILE A 76 -0.09 11.86 22.29
N LYS A 77 -1.11 12.73 22.34
CA LYS A 77 -1.05 14.00 23.07
C LYS A 77 -1.64 13.77 24.45
N TRP A 78 -0.76 13.69 25.44
CA TRP A 78 -1.12 13.39 26.83
C TRP A 78 -1.33 14.68 27.61
N GLY A 79 -2.58 14.90 28.06
CA GLY A 79 -2.90 16.04 28.94
C GLY A 79 -2.16 16.00 30.28
N GLN A 80 -1.55 17.11 30.68
CA GLN A 80 -0.76 17.20 31.91
C GLN A 80 -1.59 16.89 33.18
N ASP A 81 -2.91 17.07 33.12
CA ASP A 81 -3.84 16.74 34.21
C ASP A 81 -4.38 15.32 34.16
N CYS A 82 -3.81 14.46 33.31
CA CYS A 82 -4.17 13.05 33.18
C CYS A 82 -3.11 12.17 33.82
N ARG A 83 -3.59 11.07 34.43
CA ARG A 83 -2.75 10.04 35.02
C ARG A 83 -3.14 8.68 34.45
N LEU A 84 -2.15 7.91 33.99
CA LEU A 84 -2.35 6.51 33.67
C LEU A 84 -2.42 5.68 34.96
N GLU A 85 -3.50 4.91 35.11
CA GLU A 85 -3.67 3.93 36.20
C GLU A 85 -3.13 2.58 35.73
N SER A 86 -1.82 2.38 35.89
CA SER A 86 -1.13 1.16 35.48
C SER A 86 0.15 0.99 36.28
N THR A 87 0.61 -0.25 36.41
CA THR A 87 1.96 -0.60 36.88
C THR A 87 2.92 -0.88 35.70
N ARG A 88 2.37 -0.95 34.48
CA ARG A 88 3.14 -1.11 33.23
C ARG A 88 3.52 0.24 32.64
N SER A 89 4.53 0.26 31.80
CA SER A 89 4.85 1.43 30.99
C SER A 89 3.76 1.71 29.95
N LEU A 90 3.66 2.95 29.48
CA LEU A 90 2.71 3.32 28.44
C LEU A 90 2.93 2.51 27.14
N GLN A 91 4.20 2.21 26.80
CA GLN A 91 4.54 1.34 25.67
C GLN A 91 3.93 -0.07 25.82
N GLU A 92 4.09 -0.69 26.99
CA GLU A 92 3.53 -2.03 27.25
C GLU A 92 1.99 -2.06 27.20
N VAL A 93 1.34 -0.99 27.67
CA VAL A 93 -0.11 -0.84 27.62
C VAL A 93 -0.60 -0.74 26.17
N VAL A 94 0.04 0.12 25.36
CA VAL A 94 -0.28 0.26 23.94
C VAL A 94 0.00 -1.03 23.17
N ASP A 95 1.13 -1.68 23.43
CA ASP A 95 1.51 -2.94 22.78
C ASP A 95 0.55 -4.09 23.12
N GLU A 96 -0.04 -4.09 24.32
CA GLU A 96 -1.09 -5.06 24.66
C GLU A 96 -2.35 -4.85 23.79
N GLY A 97 -2.73 -3.60 23.50
CA GLY A 97 -3.80 -3.29 22.55
C GLY A 97 -3.48 -3.78 21.14
N VAL A 98 -2.24 -3.55 20.68
CA VAL A 98 -1.76 -4.07 19.38
C VAL A 98 -1.84 -5.59 19.34
N ARG A 99 -1.34 -6.29 20.36
CA ARG A 99 -1.36 -7.75 20.44
C ARG A 99 -2.78 -8.29 20.34
N ARG A 100 -3.72 -7.72 21.11
CA ARG A 100 -5.13 -8.11 21.07
C ARG A 100 -5.74 -7.95 19.69
N ALA A 101 -5.47 -6.82 19.02
CA ALA A 101 -5.96 -6.57 17.67
C ALA A 101 -5.42 -7.59 16.66
N TYR A 102 -4.11 -7.87 16.68
CA TYR A 102 -3.49 -8.74 15.68
C TYR A 102 -3.78 -10.23 15.90
N LEU A 103 -4.10 -10.62 17.12
CA LEU A 103 -4.46 -12.00 17.47
C LEU A 103 -5.97 -12.22 17.60
N TYR A 104 -6.81 -11.22 17.28
CA TYR A 104 -8.26 -11.31 17.38
C TYR A 104 -8.79 -12.45 16.49
N PRO A 105 -9.47 -13.48 17.07
CA PRO A 105 -9.75 -14.72 16.34
C PRO A 105 -10.66 -14.54 15.12
N GLU A 106 -11.64 -13.63 15.20
CA GLU A 106 -12.63 -13.41 14.15
C GLU A 106 -12.08 -12.60 12.96
N ASN A 107 -10.99 -11.85 13.16
CA ASN A 107 -10.30 -11.12 12.12
C ASN A 107 -8.80 -11.00 12.46
N LYS A 108 -8.12 -12.14 12.45
CA LYS A 108 -6.68 -12.18 12.71
C LYS A 108 -5.89 -11.42 11.64
N LEU A 109 -5.12 -10.44 12.09
CA LEU A 109 -4.27 -9.64 11.23
C LEU A 109 -2.90 -10.30 11.06
N ARG A 110 -2.24 -10.02 9.94
CA ARG A 110 -0.93 -10.59 9.64
C ARG A 110 0.20 -9.84 10.34
N ALA A 111 0.81 -10.41 11.36
CA ALA A 111 1.99 -9.84 12.00
C ALA A 111 3.18 -9.75 11.02
N SER A 112 3.82 -8.59 10.97
CA SER A 112 4.91 -8.27 10.03
C SER A 112 6.17 -7.77 10.73
N ILE A 113 6.12 -7.52 12.04
CA ILE A 113 7.27 -7.03 12.81
C ILE A 113 8.29 -8.14 13.03
N VAL A 114 9.56 -7.80 12.86
CA VAL A 114 10.69 -8.69 13.15
C VAL A 114 11.49 -8.16 14.34
N ALA A 115 11.74 -9.03 15.31
CA ALA A 115 12.37 -8.66 16.59
C ALA A 115 13.83 -8.23 16.42
N ASP A 116 14.53 -8.85 15.49
CA ASP A 116 15.96 -8.63 15.24
C ASP A 116 16.17 -8.26 13.77
N PRO A 117 16.01 -6.97 13.42
CA PRO A 117 15.99 -6.54 12.02
C PRO A 117 17.32 -6.67 11.30
N ALA A 118 18.45 -6.68 12.03
CA ALA A 118 19.78 -6.72 11.45
C ALA A 118 20.28 -8.16 11.19
N PHE A 119 19.81 -9.15 11.94
CA PHE A 119 20.37 -10.51 11.92
C PHE A 119 19.33 -11.58 11.64
N THR A 120 18.66 -12.11 12.66
CA THR A 120 17.74 -13.26 12.53
C THR A 120 16.43 -12.93 11.87
N ARG A 121 15.97 -11.69 11.97
CA ARG A 121 14.69 -11.19 11.45
C ARG A 121 13.48 -12.06 11.84
N ALA A 122 13.51 -12.60 13.06
CA ALA A 122 12.43 -13.43 13.58
C ALA A 122 11.14 -12.62 13.76
N ASN A 123 10.03 -13.10 13.20
CA ASN A 123 8.72 -12.47 13.33
C ASN A 123 8.24 -12.52 14.77
N THR A 124 7.73 -11.41 15.30
CA THR A 124 7.21 -11.32 16.67
C THR A 124 5.88 -12.04 16.87
N LYS A 125 5.16 -12.34 15.78
CA LYS A 125 3.88 -13.06 15.67
C LYS A 125 2.66 -12.30 16.19
N ASP A 126 2.84 -11.24 16.93
CA ASP A 126 1.77 -10.38 17.50
C ASP A 126 1.85 -8.92 17.04
N ASN A 127 2.78 -8.62 16.12
CA ASN A 127 3.03 -7.30 15.53
C ASN A 127 3.50 -6.22 16.53
N THR A 128 4.02 -6.62 17.69
CA THR A 128 4.65 -5.72 18.65
C THR A 128 6.18 -5.70 18.49
N PRO A 129 6.86 -4.62 18.95
CA PRO A 129 6.31 -3.41 19.53
C PRO A 129 5.76 -2.46 18.47
N SER A 130 4.85 -1.58 18.89
CA SER A 130 4.42 -0.42 18.12
C SER A 130 5.46 0.71 18.16
N VAL A 131 5.36 1.64 17.21
CA VAL A 131 6.14 2.89 17.24
C VAL A 131 5.30 3.94 17.95
N LEU A 132 5.64 4.24 19.20
CA LEU A 132 4.91 5.16 20.06
C LEU A 132 5.59 6.54 20.09
N ASN A 133 4.83 7.60 19.80
CA ASN A 133 5.22 8.99 19.93
C ASN A 133 4.32 9.65 20.97
N VAL A 134 4.89 10.33 21.95
CA VAL A 134 4.14 10.97 23.05
C VAL A 134 4.57 12.42 23.17
N GLU A 135 3.57 13.31 23.20
CA GLU A 135 3.74 14.72 23.51
C GLU A 135 2.89 15.08 24.74
N MET A 136 3.52 15.78 25.69
CA MET A 136 2.81 16.32 26.86
C MET A 136 2.20 17.66 26.48
N VAL A 137 0.89 17.81 26.64
CA VAL A 137 0.16 19.04 26.30
C VAL A 137 -0.65 19.53 27.51
N PRO A 138 -0.96 20.83 27.62
CA PRO A 138 -1.92 21.30 28.62
C PRO A 138 -3.29 20.65 28.42
N GLY A 139 -3.99 20.34 29.51
CA GLY A 139 -5.36 19.83 29.45
C GLY A 139 -5.58 18.54 30.23
N HIS A 140 -6.81 18.05 30.15
CA HIS A 140 -7.35 16.98 31.00
C HIS A 140 -7.97 15.83 30.20
N HIS A 141 -7.48 15.63 28.96
CA HIS A 141 -7.84 14.49 28.11
C HIS A 141 -6.60 13.97 27.38
N VAL A 142 -6.70 12.79 26.82
CA VAL A 142 -5.65 12.15 26.02
C VAL A 142 -6.17 12.00 24.60
N GLU A 143 -5.49 12.64 23.65
CA GLU A 143 -5.75 12.44 22.21
C GLU A 143 -4.86 11.32 21.70
N VAL A 144 -5.43 10.40 20.97
CA VAL A 144 -4.72 9.24 20.42
C VAL A 144 -5.00 9.13 18.92
N ILE A 145 -3.94 9.02 18.15
CA ILE A 145 -4.00 8.65 16.73
C ILE A 145 -3.34 7.28 16.59
N VAL A 146 -4.10 6.33 16.05
CA VAL A 146 -3.60 4.99 15.73
C VAL A 146 -3.55 4.84 14.23
N ALA A 147 -2.39 4.42 13.71
CA ALA A 147 -2.19 4.18 12.30
C ALA A 147 -1.50 2.83 12.05
N ALA A 148 -1.83 2.18 10.94
CA ALA A 148 -1.18 0.96 10.50
C ALA A 148 -0.68 1.13 9.05
N LYS A 149 0.63 1.34 8.88
CA LYS A 149 1.24 1.67 7.59
C LYS A 149 1.98 0.49 6.98
N GLY A 150 1.59 0.07 5.79
CA GLY A 150 2.21 -1.05 5.08
C GLY A 150 3.65 -0.77 4.67
N GLY A 151 4.50 -1.81 4.69
CA GLY A 151 5.92 -1.73 4.34
C GLY A 151 6.18 -1.24 2.92
N GLY A 152 5.26 -1.46 1.98
CA GLY A 152 5.39 -0.97 0.60
C GLY A 152 5.52 0.54 0.51
N SER A 153 4.68 1.27 1.21
CA SER A 153 4.73 2.74 1.27
C SER A 153 5.76 3.26 2.29
N GLU A 154 5.95 2.56 3.41
CA GLU A 154 6.96 2.94 4.40
C GLU A 154 8.38 2.95 3.80
N ASN A 155 8.72 1.94 3.00
CA ASN A 155 10.02 1.81 2.34
C ASN A 155 10.28 2.88 1.25
N LYS A 156 9.30 3.71 0.92
CA LYS A 156 9.44 4.81 -0.05
C LYS A 156 9.64 6.18 0.62
N SER A 157 9.72 6.21 1.94
CA SER A 157 10.07 7.42 2.69
C SER A 157 11.39 8.01 2.22
N LYS A 158 11.45 9.34 2.13
CA LYS A 158 12.63 10.11 1.69
C LYS A 158 12.98 11.16 2.72
N PHE A 159 14.26 11.42 2.84
CA PHE A 159 14.80 12.48 3.66
C PHE A 159 15.97 13.14 2.94
N ALA A 160 16.10 14.46 3.10
CA ALA A 160 17.26 15.22 2.68
C ALA A 160 17.54 16.37 3.64
N MET A 161 18.82 16.69 3.79
CA MET A 161 19.27 17.95 4.36
C MET A 161 19.51 18.91 3.22
N LEU A 162 18.49 19.71 2.86
CA LEU A 162 18.58 20.70 1.81
C LEU A 162 19.37 21.93 2.28
N ASN A 163 20.00 22.65 1.34
CA ASN A 163 20.49 23.98 1.65
C ASN A 163 19.32 24.96 1.81
N PRO A 164 19.45 26.03 2.60
CA PRO A 164 18.39 27.02 2.78
C PRO A 164 17.80 27.60 1.49
N SER A 165 18.61 27.69 0.42
CA SER A 165 18.20 28.19 -0.90
C SER A 165 17.55 27.14 -1.80
N ASP A 166 17.65 25.85 -1.50
CA ASP A 166 17.14 24.79 -2.37
C ASP A 166 15.60 24.77 -2.39
N SER A 167 15.03 24.44 -3.54
CA SER A 167 13.58 24.32 -3.72
C SER A 167 13.06 22.99 -3.17
N ILE A 168 12.11 23.05 -2.28
CA ILE A 168 11.39 21.85 -1.77
C ILE A 168 10.58 21.22 -2.89
N VAL A 169 9.93 22.01 -3.73
CA VAL A 169 9.14 21.53 -4.87
C VAL A 169 9.98 20.71 -5.82
N ASP A 170 11.16 21.24 -6.21
CA ASP A 170 12.05 20.55 -7.15
C ASP A 170 12.57 19.23 -6.55
N TRP A 171 12.91 19.23 -5.25
CA TRP A 171 13.30 18.01 -4.56
C TRP A 171 12.18 16.97 -4.55
N VAL A 172 10.93 17.36 -4.24
CA VAL A 172 9.77 16.46 -4.29
C VAL A 172 9.59 15.88 -5.68
N LEU A 173 9.61 16.72 -6.73
CA LEU A 173 9.43 16.29 -8.11
C LEU A 173 10.56 15.37 -8.60
N GLU A 174 11.76 15.53 -8.08
CA GLU A 174 12.88 14.62 -8.34
C GLU A 174 12.68 13.25 -7.65
N GLN A 175 12.15 13.25 -6.42
CA GLN A 175 12.01 12.01 -5.64
C GLN A 175 10.80 11.16 -6.04
N ILE A 176 9.68 11.76 -6.45
CA ILE A 176 8.44 11.03 -6.77
C ILE A 176 8.65 9.96 -7.86
N PRO A 177 9.25 10.24 -9.02
CA PRO A 177 9.51 9.20 -10.02
C PRO A 177 10.43 8.09 -9.51
N LYS A 178 11.41 8.42 -8.65
CA LYS A 178 12.34 7.44 -8.06
C LYS A 178 11.67 6.52 -7.04
N MET A 179 10.53 6.91 -6.49
CA MET A 179 9.76 6.02 -5.62
C MET A 179 9.07 4.89 -6.40
N GLY A 180 8.83 5.08 -7.70
CA GLY A 180 8.07 4.17 -8.53
C GLY A 180 6.62 4.03 -8.05
N ALA A 181 5.97 2.91 -8.39
CA ALA A 181 4.59 2.61 -8.01
C ALA A 181 4.48 1.70 -6.77
N GLY A 182 5.58 1.35 -6.14
CA GLY A 182 5.61 0.39 -5.01
C GLY A 182 4.86 0.84 -3.76
N TRP A 183 4.54 2.14 -3.63
CA TRP A 183 3.71 2.69 -2.57
C TRP A 183 2.20 2.66 -2.88
N CYS A 184 1.80 2.08 -4.03
CA CYS A 184 0.41 1.90 -4.47
C CYS A 184 -0.39 3.22 -4.53
N PRO A 185 -0.04 4.17 -5.44
CA PRO A 185 -0.86 5.35 -5.67
C PRO A 185 -2.26 4.99 -6.21
N PRO A 186 -3.30 5.85 -6.03
CA PRO A 186 -3.23 7.16 -5.45
C PRO A 186 -3.27 7.16 -3.93
N GLY A 187 -2.53 8.06 -3.34
CA GLY A 187 -2.46 8.22 -1.89
C GLY A 187 -2.17 9.66 -1.52
N MET A 188 -1.52 9.86 -0.38
CA MET A 188 -1.17 11.19 0.13
C MET A 188 0.34 11.32 0.29
N LEU A 189 0.84 12.55 0.28
CA LEU A 189 2.20 12.88 0.67
C LEU A 189 2.18 13.65 1.99
N GLY A 190 2.86 13.11 3.01
CA GLY A 190 3.19 13.83 4.23
C GLY A 190 4.60 14.42 4.11
N ILE A 191 4.72 15.73 4.33
CA ILE A 191 6.00 16.44 4.25
C ILE A 191 6.26 17.12 5.58
N GLY A 192 7.43 16.85 6.16
CA GLY A 192 7.93 17.50 7.36
C GLY A 192 9.10 18.42 7.01
N ILE A 193 9.05 19.66 7.47
CA ILE A 193 10.05 20.68 7.16
C ILE A 193 10.59 21.28 8.44
N GLY A 194 11.90 21.27 8.60
CA GLY A 194 12.56 21.94 9.73
C GLY A 194 12.75 21.02 10.95
N GLY A 195 13.05 21.64 12.10
CA GLY A 195 13.50 20.94 13.30
C GLY A 195 14.89 20.32 13.11
N THR A 196 15.01 19.06 13.52
CA THR A 196 16.16 18.18 13.29
C THR A 196 15.75 17.08 12.30
N ALA A 197 16.67 16.20 11.90
CA ALA A 197 16.38 15.14 10.94
C ALA A 197 15.21 14.24 11.39
N GLU A 198 15.27 13.77 12.63
CA GLU A 198 14.22 12.93 13.23
C GLU A 198 12.89 13.70 13.40
N LYS A 199 12.95 15.01 13.74
CA LYS A 199 11.73 15.83 13.85
C LYS A 199 11.05 15.99 12.50
N ALA A 200 11.78 16.26 11.43
CA ALA A 200 11.22 16.33 10.08
C ALA A 200 10.55 15.01 9.66
N MET A 201 11.17 13.86 9.94
CA MET A 201 10.57 12.55 9.66
C MET A 201 9.31 12.30 10.48
N THR A 202 9.29 12.68 11.76
CA THR A 202 8.11 12.55 12.63
C THR A 202 6.96 13.42 12.13
N LEU A 203 7.23 14.70 11.80
CA LEU A 203 6.25 15.64 11.24
C LEU A 203 5.65 15.09 9.93
N ALA A 204 6.50 14.59 9.03
CA ALA A 204 6.01 13.98 7.78
C ALA A 204 5.09 12.79 8.03
N LYS A 205 5.38 11.95 9.03
CA LYS A 205 4.54 10.81 9.38
C LYS A 205 3.21 11.26 10.01
N GLU A 206 3.26 12.17 10.96
CA GLU A 206 2.08 12.67 11.67
C GLU A 206 1.15 13.42 10.70
N SER A 207 1.68 14.23 9.79
CA SER A 207 0.91 14.99 8.82
C SER A 207 0.02 14.12 7.92
N LEU A 208 0.41 12.86 7.67
CA LEU A 208 -0.40 11.89 6.91
C LEU A 208 -1.71 11.52 7.59
N MET A 209 -1.86 11.79 8.88
CA MET A 209 -3.06 11.46 9.66
C MET A 209 -4.09 12.59 9.64
N GLY A 210 -3.80 13.71 8.98
CA GLY A 210 -4.75 14.80 8.78
C GLY A 210 -5.77 14.50 7.69
N ASP A 211 -6.94 15.12 7.81
CA ASP A 211 -8.05 14.97 6.84
C ASP A 211 -7.66 15.43 5.44
N ILE A 212 -8.15 14.74 4.42
CA ILE A 212 -7.99 15.15 3.02
C ILE A 212 -8.87 16.36 2.73
N ASP A 213 -8.26 17.50 2.42
CA ASP A 213 -8.93 18.77 2.22
C ASP A 213 -8.50 19.54 0.95
N MET A 214 -7.71 18.93 0.07
CA MET A 214 -7.15 19.60 -1.11
C MET A 214 -8.21 20.23 -2.00
N ALA A 215 -9.36 19.58 -2.21
CA ALA A 215 -10.44 20.12 -3.03
C ALA A 215 -11.01 21.41 -2.40
N GLN A 216 -11.24 21.41 -1.09
CA GLN A 216 -11.73 22.57 -0.33
C GLN A 216 -10.68 23.69 -0.31
N LEU A 217 -9.39 23.32 -0.11
CA LEU A 217 -8.28 24.26 -0.15
C LEU A 217 -8.18 24.98 -1.51
N LYS A 218 -8.28 24.24 -2.60
CA LYS A 218 -8.26 24.82 -3.96
C LYS A 218 -9.49 25.70 -4.22
N GLN A 219 -10.65 25.31 -3.74
CA GLN A 219 -11.89 26.07 -3.90
C GLN A 219 -11.86 27.42 -3.17
N ARG A 220 -11.37 27.46 -1.92
CA ARG A 220 -11.29 28.70 -1.11
C ARG A 220 -10.05 29.54 -1.40
N GLY A 221 -9.05 28.94 -2.03
CA GLY A 221 -7.74 29.54 -2.22
C GLY A 221 -6.83 29.47 -0.99
N PRO A 222 -5.49 29.56 -1.20
CA PRO A 222 -4.51 29.49 -0.12
C PRO A 222 -4.51 30.76 0.73
N GLN A 223 -4.44 30.62 2.05
CA GLN A 223 -4.40 31.71 3.01
C GLN A 223 -3.00 31.99 3.58
N ASN A 224 -2.05 31.07 3.36
CA ASN A 224 -0.67 31.18 3.81
C ASN A 224 0.28 30.48 2.82
N ASP A 225 1.59 30.64 3.05
CA ASP A 225 2.61 30.08 2.15
C ASP A 225 2.69 28.54 2.19
N THR A 226 2.38 27.93 3.33
CA THR A 226 2.28 26.46 3.43
C THR A 226 1.17 25.92 2.54
N GLU A 227 0.01 26.54 2.53
CA GLU A 227 -1.11 26.14 1.67
C GLU A 227 -0.81 26.37 0.18
N LYS A 228 -0.11 27.46 -0.17
CA LYS A 228 0.38 27.67 -1.54
C LYS A 228 1.34 26.55 -1.97
N LEU A 229 2.27 26.18 -1.09
CA LEU A 229 3.22 25.11 -1.34
C LEU A 229 2.52 23.75 -1.50
N ARG A 230 1.49 23.46 -0.68
CA ARG A 230 0.67 22.25 -0.82
C ARG A 230 0.01 22.16 -2.19
N ILE A 231 -0.64 23.23 -2.64
CA ILE A 231 -1.30 23.27 -3.96
C ILE A 231 -0.27 23.11 -5.08
N GLU A 232 0.86 23.83 -5.01
CA GLU A 232 1.91 23.74 -6.02
C GLU A 232 2.47 22.34 -6.18
N ILE A 233 2.81 21.68 -5.07
CA ILE A 233 3.30 20.29 -5.08
C ILE A 233 2.21 19.36 -5.63
N PHE A 234 0.97 19.49 -5.16
CA PHE A 234 -0.15 18.67 -5.62
C PHE A 234 -0.33 18.74 -7.14
N ASP A 235 -0.38 19.94 -7.69
CA ASP A 235 -0.60 20.16 -9.12
C ASP A 235 0.59 19.66 -9.98
N LYS A 236 1.83 19.89 -9.51
CA LYS A 236 3.03 19.47 -10.23
C LYS A 236 3.24 17.94 -10.15
N VAL A 237 2.97 17.31 -9.02
CA VAL A 237 3.08 15.84 -8.88
C VAL A 237 2.05 15.13 -9.74
N ASN A 238 0.79 15.58 -9.75
CA ASN A 238 -0.23 15.00 -10.61
C ASN A 238 0.07 15.25 -12.10
N ALA A 239 0.73 16.37 -12.44
CA ALA A 239 1.19 16.65 -13.79
C ALA A 239 2.29 15.69 -14.30
N LEU A 240 2.94 14.92 -13.41
CA LEU A 240 3.87 13.86 -13.84
C LEU A 240 3.16 12.71 -14.56
N GLY A 241 1.84 12.63 -14.49
CA GLY A 241 1.04 11.65 -15.22
C GLY A 241 1.23 10.20 -14.75
N ILE A 242 1.79 9.97 -13.56
CA ILE A 242 2.06 8.63 -13.02
C ILE A 242 0.76 7.85 -12.84
N GLY A 243 -0.28 8.49 -12.27
CA GLY A 243 -1.60 7.93 -12.11
C GLY A 243 -1.71 6.79 -11.10
N ALA A 244 -2.91 6.26 -10.97
CA ALA A 244 -3.19 5.14 -10.08
C ALA A 244 -2.31 3.93 -10.42
N GLN A 245 -1.66 3.33 -9.41
CA GLN A 245 -0.77 2.16 -9.53
C GLN A 245 0.41 2.35 -10.50
N GLY A 246 0.70 3.59 -10.93
CA GLY A 246 1.74 3.88 -11.92
C GLY A 246 1.34 3.52 -13.36
N LEU A 247 0.05 3.36 -13.63
CA LEU A 247 -0.48 2.95 -14.94
C LEU A 247 -0.72 4.11 -15.92
N GLY A 248 -0.30 5.32 -15.53
CA GLY A 248 -0.56 6.54 -16.27
C GLY A 248 -1.98 7.06 -16.06
N GLY A 249 -2.13 8.34 -15.75
CA GLY A 249 -3.43 8.94 -15.48
C GLY A 249 -3.32 10.29 -14.77
N LEU A 250 -4.46 10.79 -14.30
CA LEU A 250 -4.59 12.11 -13.72
C LEU A 250 -4.32 12.13 -12.20
N ALA A 251 -4.65 11.05 -11.50
CA ALA A 251 -4.59 10.98 -10.04
C ALA A 251 -3.40 10.14 -9.55
N THR A 252 -2.28 10.78 -9.27
CA THR A 252 -1.11 10.18 -8.59
C THR A 252 -1.26 10.34 -7.08
N ILE A 253 -1.66 11.52 -6.62
CA ILE A 253 -1.90 11.85 -5.21
C ILE A 253 -3.25 12.53 -5.05
N LEU A 254 -3.87 12.33 -3.88
CA LEU A 254 -5.15 12.92 -3.51
C LEU A 254 -4.99 14.14 -2.61
N ASP A 255 -3.89 14.24 -1.87
CA ASP A 255 -3.55 15.39 -1.03
C ASP A 255 -2.04 15.48 -0.77
N VAL A 256 -1.61 16.65 -0.31
CA VAL A 256 -0.28 16.94 0.25
C VAL A 256 -0.48 17.59 1.61
N LYS A 257 0.05 16.99 2.65
CA LYS A 257 0.06 17.54 4.01
C LYS A 257 1.46 18.02 4.36
N ILE A 258 1.58 19.20 4.95
CA ILE A 258 2.87 19.79 5.32
C ILE A 258 2.80 20.27 6.76
N GLU A 259 3.71 19.74 7.57
CA GLU A 259 3.99 20.21 8.92
C GLU A 259 5.39 20.82 8.98
N SER A 260 5.56 21.88 9.76
CA SER A 260 6.85 22.56 9.87
C SER A 260 7.22 22.86 11.32
N TRP A 261 8.53 22.95 11.56
CA TRP A 261 9.10 23.26 12.86
C TRP A 261 10.29 24.23 12.70
N PRO A 262 10.48 25.19 13.61
CA PRO A 262 11.67 26.05 13.59
C PRO A 262 12.96 25.23 13.53
N THR A 263 13.92 25.71 12.74
CA THR A 263 15.18 25.00 12.51
C THR A 263 16.40 25.92 12.60
N HIS A 264 17.60 25.34 12.64
CA HIS A 264 18.83 26.11 12.60
C HIS A 264 18.99 26.88 11.27
N ALA A 265 19.45 28.12 11.33
CA ALA A 265 19.54 29.00 10.15
C ALA A 265 20.34 28.40 8.95
N ALA A 266 21.31 27.53 9.22
CA ALA A 266 22.10 26.85 8.19
C ALA A 266 21.50 25.54 7.71
N SER A 267 20.31 25.15 8.18
CA SER A 267 19.72 23.84 7.92
C SER A 267 18.32 23.95 7.30
N LYS A 268 17.98 23.01 6.44
CA LYS A 268 16.63 22.81 5.91
C LYS A 268 16.36 21.31 5.80
N PRO A 269 16.18 20.59 6.92
CA PRO A 269 15.79 19.19 6.86
C PRO A 269 14.39 19.07 6.27
N VAL A 270 14.22 18.19 5.30
CA VAL A 270 12.95 17.91 4.63
C VAL A 270 12.76 16.40 4.54
N ALA A 271 11.62 15.94 5.03
CA ALA A 271 11.19 14.56 4.91
C ALA A 271 9.90 14.46 4.09
N MET A 272 9.76 13.39 3.32
CA MET A 272 8.55 13.07 2.58
C MET A 272 8.21 11.60 2.78
N ILE A 273 7.00 11.33 3.25
CA ILE A 273 6.48 9.99 3.49
C ILE A 273 5.19 9.84 2.67
N PRO A 274 5.13 8.91 1.69
CA PRO A 274 3.88 8.64 0.98
C PRO A 274 2.96 7.76 1.82
N ASN A 275 1.65 7.98 1.75
CA ASN A 275 0.65 7.01 2.16
C ASN A 275 0.08 6.30 0.93
N CYS A 276 -0.51 5.13 1.07
CA CYS A 276 -0.93 4.29 -0.06
C CYS A 276 -2.46 4.20 -0.19
N ALA A 277 -2.91 3.50 -1.24
CA ALA A 277 -4.32 3.19 -1.45
C ALA A 277 -4.98 2.37 -0.32
N ALA A 278 -4.21 1.80 0.60
CA ALA A 278 -4.68 1.15 1.82
C ALA A 278 -4.35 2.00 3.06
N THR A 279 -4.65 3.29 3.00
CA THR A 279 -4.47 4.21 4.15
C THR A 279 -5.37 3.80 5.31
N ARG A 280 -4.80 3.79 6.53
CA ARG A 280 -5.45 3.25 7.73
C ARG A 280 -5.02 4.05 8.94
N HIS A 281 -5.90 4.88 9.44
CA HIS A 281 -5.72 5.58 10.72
C HIS A 281 -7.08 5.93 11.33
N ALA A 282 -7.09 6.13 12.63
CA ALA A 282 -8.24 6.61 13.39
C ALA A 282 -7.78 7.52 14.52
N HIS A 283 -8.66 8.44 14.90
CA HIS A 283 -8.47 9.39 15.97
C HIS A 283 -9.52 9.14 17.05
N PHE A 284 -9.10 9.18 18.31
CA PHE A 284 -10.03 9.10 19.44
C PHE A 284 -9.49 9.86 20.65
N HIS A 285 -10.36 10.06 21.64
CA HIS A 285 -10.04 10.73 22.88
C HIS A 285 -10.38 9.85 24.07
N LEU A 286 -9.59 9.97 25.13
CA LEU A 286 -9.88 9.38 26.43
C LEU A 286 -9.93 10.50 27.48
N ASP A 287 -11.03 10.53 28.24
CA ASP A 287 -11.34 11.50 29.28
C ASP A 287 -11.57 10.86 30.65
N GLY A 288 -11.31 9.55 30.75
CA GLY A 288 -11.52 8.74 31.96
C GLY A 288 -12.93 8.18 32.12
N SER A 289 -13.84 8.43 31.17
CA SER A 289 -15.23 7.89 31.21
C SER A 289 -15.34 6.43 30.79
N GLY A 290 -14.32 5.90 30.09
CA GLY A 290 -14.29 4.53 29.57
C GLY A 290 -13.45 4.42 28.31
N PRO A 291 -13.50 3.26 27.61
CA PRO A 291 -12.85 3.11 26.31
C PRO A 291 -13.53 3.98 25.25
N ALA A 292 -12.75 4.41 24.26
CA ALA A 292 -13.26 5.16 23.13
C ALA A 292 -14.08 4.27 22.19
N PHE A 293 -15.12 4.84 21.61
CA PHE A 293 -15.93 4.21 20.59
C PHE A 293 -15.76 4.92 19.23
N LEU A 294 -15.44 4.15 18.21
CA LEU A 294 -15.38 4.62 16.83
C LEU A 294 -16.66 4.22 16.11
N GLU A 295 -17.47 5.21 15.72
CA GLU A 295 -18.72 4.96 15.02
C GLU A 295 -18.41 4.41 13.59
N PRO A 296 -18.95 3.23 13.22
CA PRO A 296 -18.79 2.68 11.89
C PRO A 296 -19.42 3.57 10.82
N PRO A 297 -18.78 3.81 9.67
CA PRO A 297 -19.38 4.53 8.57
C PRO A 297 -20.53 3.71 7.97
N LYS A 298 -21.50 4.39 7.36
CA LYS A 298 -22.59 3.73 6.67
C LYS A 298 -22.16 3.29 5.28
N LEU A 299 -22.56 2.12 4.84
CA LEU A 299 -22.23 1.61 3.50
C LEU A 299 -22.75 2.50 2.36
N SER A 300 -23.80 3.32 2.63
CA SER A 300 -24.31 4.35 1.73
C SER A 300 -23.32 5.51 1.50
N ASP A 301 -22.29 5.64 2.33
CA ASP A 301 -21.32 6.75 2.23
C ASP A 301 -20.22 6.45 1.19
N TRP A 302 -20.11 5.18 0.71
CA TRP A 302 -19.24 4.82 -0.40
C TRP A 302 -19.81 5.32 -1.73
N PRO A 303 -18.95 5.77 -2.67
CA PRO A 303 -19.36 6.06 -4.04
C PRO A 303 -20.05 4.83 -4.67
N ASP A 304 -21.02 5.07 -5.56
CA ASP A 304 -21.69 4.00 -6.30
C ASP A 304 -20.77 3.47 -7.43
N VAL A 305 -19.68 2.86 -7.03
CA VAL A 305 -18.69 2.23 -7.91
C VAL A 305 -18.60 0.77 -7.53
N ASN A 306 -18.96 -0.09 -8.46
CA ASN A 306 -18.87 -1.53 -8.31
C ASN A 306 -18.10 -2.14 -9.48
N TRP A 307 -16.83 -2.47 -9.23
CA TRP A 307 -16.01 -3.10 -10.25
C TRP A 307 -16.54 -4.49 -10.58
N THR A 308 -16.72 -4.75 -11.85
CA THR A 308 -17.06 -6.07 -12.39
C THR A 308 -16.18 -6.37 -13.60
N PRO A 309 -15.89 -7.66 -13.89
CA PRO A 309 -15.19 -8.05 -15.09
C PRO A 309 -15.87 -7.46 -16.34
N ASP A 310 -15.18 -6.56 -17.04
CA ASP A 310 -15.75 -5.92 -18.21
C ASP A 310 -15.53 -6.76 -19.49
N LYS A 311 -16.32 -6.45 -20.55
CA LYS A 311 -16.23 -7.14 -21.84
C LYS A 311 -14.95 -6.80 -22.62
N ALA A 312 -14.28 -5.71 -22.29
CA ALA A 312 -13.04 -5.28 -22.92
C ALA A 312 -11.83 -6.02 -22.34
N SER A 313 -11.96 -6.64 -21.18
CA SER A 313 -10.90 -7.45 -20.57
C SER A 313 -10.79 -8.81 -21.26
N LYS A 314 -9.59 -9.20 -21.63
CA LYS A 314 -9.31 -10.49 -22.25
C LYS A 314 -9.29 -11.61 -21.21
N ARG A 315 -10.11 -12.65 -21.35
CA ARG A 315 -10.03 -13.83 -20.50
C ARG A 315 -8.89 -14.74 -20.94
N VAL A 316 -8.06 -15.15 -19.97
CA VAL A 316 -6.91 -16.01 -20.18
C VAL A 316 -7.10 -17.31 -19.40
N ASN A 317 -6.96 -18.44 -20.07
CA ASN A 317 -6.98 -19.77 -19.44
C ASN A 317 -5.56 -20.19 -19.09
N LEU A 318 -5.21 -20.16 -17.80
CA LEU A 318 -3.88 -20.49 -17.31
C LEU A 318 -3.50 -21.96 -17.51
N ASP A 319 -4.47 -22.86 -17.60
CA ASP A 319 -4.22 -24.31 -17.76
C ASP A 319 -3.78 -24.66 -19.19
N THR A 320 -4.06 -23.78 -20.17
CA THR A 320 -3.70 -23.94 -21.58
C THR A 320 -2.82 -22.82 -22.12
N LEU A 321 -2.37 -21.92 -21.26
CA LEU A 321 -1.58 -20.75 -21.63
C LEU A 321 -0.27 -21.15 -22.29
N THR A 322 0.04 -20.51 -23.43
CA THR A 322 1.29 -20.75 -24.19
C THR A 322 2.18 -19.52 -24.20
N ARG A 323 3.47 -19.71 -24.54
CA ARG A 323 4.41 -18.59 -24.72
C ARG A 323 3.99 -17.69 -25.89
N GLU A 324 3.40 -18.25 -26.92
CA GLU A 324 2.90 -17.52 -28.09
C GLU A 324 1.77 -16.58 -27.70
N GLU A 325 0.86 -17.03 -26.84
CA GLU A 325 -0.21 -16.17 -26.30
C GLU A 325 0.36 -15.05 -25.43
N VAL A 326 1.30 -15.38 -24.53
CA VAL A 326 1.99 -14.40 -23.68
C VAL A 326 2.74 -13.36 -24.52
N ALA A 327 3.38 -13.78 -25.62
CA ALA A 327 4.10 -12.88 -26.52
C ALA A 327 3.17 -11.91 -27.30
N GLY A 328 1.88 -12.23 -27.38
CA GLY A 328 0.87 -11.36 -28.02
C GLY A 328 0.28 -10.27 -27.14
N TRP A 329 0.59 -10.26 -25.83
CA TRP A 329 0.09 -9.25 -24.91
C TRP A 329 0.81 -7.92 -25.07
N GLN A 330 0.10 -6.81 -24.80
CA GLN A 330 0.64 -5.45 -24.88
C GLN A 330 0.61 -4.77 -23.51
N PRO A 331 1.55 -3.87 -23.19
CA PRO A 331 1.53 -3.11 -21.95
C PRO A 331 0.21 -2.34 -21.80
N GLY A 332 -0.43 -2.47 -20.65
CA GLY A 332 -1.73 -1.87 -20.36
C GLY A 332 -2.94 -2.74 -20.71
N ASP A 333 -2.77 -3.88 -21.38
CA ASP A 333 -3.86 -4.84 -21.59
C ASP A 333 -4.43 -5.31 -20.24
N ARG A 334 -5.76 -5.29 -20.11
CA ARG A 334 -6.49 -5.81 -18.95
C ARG A 334 -6.88 -7.26 -19.19
N LEU A 335 -6.41 -8.13 -18.31
CA LEU A 335 -6.65 -9.56 -18.39
C LEU A 335 -7.46 -10.05 -17.20
N LEU A 336 -8.26 -11.09 -17.43
CA LEU A 336 -8.97 -11.85 -16.41
C LEU A 336 -8.41 -13.28 -16.40
N LEU A 337 -7.66 -13.62 -15.37
CA LEU A 337 -7.01 -14.92 -15.28
C LEU A 337 -7.97 -15.98 -14.75
N ASN A 338 -7.99 -17.14 -15.42
CA ASN A 338 -8.81 -18.29 -15.08
C ASN A 338 -7.96 -19.55 -15.08
N GLY A 339 -8.15 -20.46 -14.12
CA GLY A 339 -7.38 -21.71 -14.02
C GLY A 339 -6.36 -21.69 -12.89
N LYS A 340 -5.30 -22.47 -13.02
CA LYS A 340 -4.34 -22.74 -11.94
C LYS A 340 -3.07 -21.90 -12.05
N MET A 341 -2.70 -21.26 -10.95
CA MET A 341 -1.43 -20.56 -10.81
C MET A 341 -0.68 -20.98 -9.56
N LEU A 342 0.64 -20.82 -9.57
CA LEU A 342 1.48 -21.05 -8.41
C LEU A 342 1.67 -19.76 -7.61
N THR A 343 2.02 -19.86 -6.34
CA THR A 343 2.44 -18.72 -5.53
C THR A 343 3.89 -18.86 -5.09
N GLY A 344 4.56 -17.76 -4.79
CA GLY A 344 5.89 -17.77 -4.22
C GLY A 344 6.40 -16.38 -3.89
N ARG A 345 7.20 -16.29 -2.82
CA ARG A 345 7.84 -15.05 -2.39
C ARG A 345 9.34 -15.31 -2.14
N ASP A 346 9.98 -14.38 -1.43
CA ASP A 346 11.43 -14.37 -1.21
C ASP A 346 11.98 -15.71 -0.68
N ALA A 347 11.37 -16.27 0.37
CA ALA A 347 11.85 -17.51 0.98
C ALA A 347 11.71 -18.73 0.03
N ALA A 348 10.56 -18.84 -0.65
CA ALA A 348 10.35 -19.90 -1.63
C ALA A 348 11.33 -19.81 -2.81
N HIS A 349 11.52 -18.61 -3.37
CA HIS A 349 12.45 -18.40 -4.49
C HIS A 349 13.92 -18.68 -4.08
N LYS A 350 14.29 -18.27 -2.86
CA LYS A 350 15.64 -18.58 -2.35
C LYS A 350 15.84 -20.09 -2.24
N ARG A 351 14.84 -20.81 -1.73
CA ARG A 351 14.91 -22.29 -1.61
C ARG A 351 14.96 -22.97 -2.98
N ILE A 352 14.17 -22.50 -3.96
CA ILE A 352 14.24 -22.97 -5.35
C ILE A 352 15.65 -22.78 -5.90
N GLN A 353 16.24 -21.60 -5.73
CA GLN A 353 17.62 -21.31 -6.16
C GLN A 353 18.64 -22.29 -5.54
N ASP A 354 18.52 -22.54 -4.24
CA ASP A 354 19.44 -23.46 -3.54
C ASP A 354 19.28 -24.90 -3.99
N MET A 355 18.04 -25.35 -4.28
CA MET A 355 17.78 -26.69 -4.81
C MET A 355 18.33 -26.86 -6.22
N LEU A 356 18.10 -25.89 -7.12
CA LEU A 356 18.64 -25.89 -8.48
C LEU A 356 20.18 -25.95 -8.47
N ALA A 357 20.82 -25.14 -7.63
CA ALA A 357 22.26 -25.12 -7.47
C ALA A 357 22.85 -26.48 -7.02
N LYS A 358 22.05 -27.29 -6.30
CA LYS A 358 22.43 -28.65 -5.85
C LYS A 358 21.97 -29.74 -6.79
N GLY A 359 21.23 -29.42 -7.86
CA GLY A 359 20.62 -30.40 -8.77
C GLY A 359 19.48 -31.20 -8.11
N GLU A 360 18.85 -30.67 -7.07
CA GLU A 360 17.72 -31.30 -6.37
C GLU A 360 16.43 -31.10 -7.17
N PRO A 361 15.50 -32.10 -7.20
CA PRO A 361 14.23 -31.95 -7.88
C PRO A 361 13.34 -30.93 -7.17
N LEU A 362 12.69 -30.05 -7.94
CA LEU A 362 11.73 -29.08 -7.39
C LEU A 362 10.42 -29.77 -6.95
N PRO A 363 9.72 -29.23 -5.94
CA PRO A 363 8.50 -29.85 -5.39
C PRO A 363 7.32 -29.82 -6.36
N VAL A 364 7.35 -28.93 -7.36
CA VAL A 364 6.33 -28.76 -8.39
C VAL A 364 6.96 -28.26 -9.68
N SER A 365 6.36 -28.61 -10.83
CA SER A 365 6.78 -28.07 -12.13
C SER A 365 6.29 -26.63 -12.32
N PHE A 366 7.20 -25.74 -12.71
CA PHE A 366 6.91 -24.35 -13.07
C PHE A 366 6.81 -24.16 -14.60
N ALA A 367 7.14 -25.17 -15.38
CA ALA A 367 7.16 -25.09 -16.83
C ALA A 367 5.76 -24.76 -17.38
N GLY A 368 5.67 -23.68 -18.17
CA GLY A 368 4.42 -23.19 -18.73
C GLY A 368 3.46 -22.58 -17.71
N ARG A 369 3.90 -22.35 -16.47
CA ARG A 369 3.05 -21.85 -15.38
C ARG A 369 3.23 -20.34 -15.15
N VAL A 370 2.28 -19.80 -14.42
CA VAL A 370 2.30 -18.43 -13.91
C VAL A 370 2.51 -18.47 -12.39
N ILE A 371 3.33 -17.55 -11.86
CA ILE A 371 3.56 -17.43 -10.41
C ILE A 371 3.01 -16.09 -9.88
N TYR A 372 2.30 -16.13 -8.76
CA TYR A 372 1.79 -14.97 -8.06
C TYR A 372 2.63 -14.66 -6.81
N TYR A 373 3.18 -13.46 -6.76
CA TYR A 373 3.93 -12.96 -5.61
C TYR A 373 2.97 -12.51 -4.53
N VAL A 374 2.57 -13.40 -3.67
CA VAL A 374 1.57 -13.18 -2.63
C VAL A 374 1.92 -13.88 -1.33
N GLY A 375 1.51 -13.29 -0.21
CA GLY A 375 1.44 -13.90 1.11
C GLY A 375 0.12 -13.47 1.74
N PRO A 376 -0.93 -14.29 1.62
CA PRO A 376 -2.28 -13.93 2.06
C PRO A 376 -2.36 -13.77 3.58
N VAL A 377 -3.40 -13.09 4.04
CA VAL A 377 -3.86 -13.16 5.44
C VAL A 377 -4.47 -14.55 5.67
N ASP A 378 -4.40 -15.04 6.91
CA ASP A 378 -5.05 -16.30 7.28
C ASP A 378 -6.57 -16.22 6.97
N PRO A 379 -7.16 -17.28 6.38
CA PRO A 379 -8.60 -17.32 6.12
C PRO A 379 -9.39 -17.43 7.42
N ILE A 380 -10.62 -16.90 7.40
CA ILE A 380 -11.64 -17.17 8.43
C ILE A 380 -12.62 -18.22 7.90
N GLU A 381 -13.58 -18.64 8.73
CA GLU A 381 -14.61 -19.60 8.33
C GLU A 381 -15.34 -19.16 7.05
N GLY A 382 -15.42 -20.05 6.08
CA GLY A 382 -16.04 -19.79 4.78
C GLY A 382 -15.13 -19.15 3.73
N GLU A 383 -13.88 -18.81 4.05
CA GLU A 383 -12.89 -18.31 3.10
C GLU A 383 -11.96 -19.42 2.59
N VAL A 384 -11.66 -19.41 1.31
CA VAL A 384 -10.61 -20.26 0.71
C VAL A 384 -9.22 -19.75 1.11
N VAL A 385 -9.04 -18.44 1.04
CA VAL A 385 -7.87 -17.68 1.50
C VAL A 385 -8.35 -16.34 2.06
N GLY A 386 -7.63 -15.77 3.01
CA GLY A 386 -7.86 -14.39 3.44
C GLY A 386 -7.40 -13.38 2.37
N PRO A 387 -7.49 -12.08 2.62
CA PRO A 387 -7.03 -11.04 1.70
C PRO A 387 -5.66 -11.34 1.11
N ALA A 388 -5.59 -11.40 -0.23
CA ALA A 388 -4.49 -11.96 -1.00
C ALA A 388 -3.93 -10.96 -2.03
N GLY A 389 -3.61 -9.74 -1.60
CA GLY A 389 -3.04 -8.70 -2.46
C GLY A 389 -1.60 -9.00 -2.88
N PRO A 390 -1.16 -8.41 -4.00
CA PRO A 390 0.16 -8.63 -4.55
C PRO A 390 1.28 -8.03 -3.69
N THR A 391 2.45 -8.68 -3.73
CA THR A 391 3.68 -8.14 -3.16
C THR A 391 4.47 -7.37 -4.21
N THR A 392 5.29 -6.38 -3.79
CA THR A 392 6.16 -5.62 -4.69
C THR A 392 7.11 -6.54 -5.46
N ALA A 393 7.05 -6.45 -6.80
CA ALA A 393 7.74 -7.37 -7.69
C ALA A 393 9.25 -7.11 -7.83
N THR A 394 9.70 -5.86 -7.69
CA THR A 394 11.11 -5.47 -7.86
C THR A 394 12.06 -6.29 -6.97
N ARG A 395 11.61 -6.71 -5.77
CA ARG A 395 12.42 -7.58 -4.88
C ARG A 395 12.74 -8.94 -5.49
N MET A 396 11.89 -9.39 -6.43
CA MET A 396 11.99 -10.69 -7.08
C MET A 396 12.89 -10.65 -8.32
N ASP A 397 13.37 -9.47 -8.73
CA ASP A 397 14.19 -9.30 -9.94
C ASP A 397 15.45 -10.15 -9.93
N LYS A 398 16.09 -10.29 -8.76
CA LYS A 398 17.28 -11.12 -8.55
C LYS A 398 17.06 -12.61 -8.83
N PHE A 399 15.81 -13.08 -8.80
CA PHE A 399 15.45 -14.47 -9.07
C PHE A 399 14.86 -14.68 -10.47
N THR A 400 14.51 -13.59 -11.17
CA THR A 400 13.71 -13.67 -12.40
C THR A 400 14.41 -14.43 -13.51
N GLU A 401 15.68 -14.14 -13.76
CA GLU A 401 16.47 -14.86 -14.80
C GLU A 401 16.47 -16.37 -14.53
N MET A 402 16.78 -16.79 -13.32
CA MET A 402 16.80 -18.21 -12.92
C MET A 402 15.43 -18.86 -13.08
N MET A 403 14.36 -18.21 -12.62
CA MET A 403 13.01 -18.77 -12.74
C MET A 403 12.57 -18.94 -14.21
N LEU A 404 12.88 -18.00 -15.06
CA LEU A 404 12.51 -18.06 -16.48
C LEU A 404 13.39 -19.07 -17.27
N ALA A 405 14.70 -19.10 -17.00
CA ALA A 405 15.66 -19.92 -17.72
C ALA A 405 15.62 -21.40 -17.31
N GLU A 406 15.63 -21.66 -15.99
CA GLU A 406 15.86 -23.00 -15.47
C GLU A 406 14.59 -23.75 -15.12
N THR A 407 13.50 -23.03 -14.81
CA THR A 407 12.23 -23.68 -14.44
C THR A 407 11.17 -23.67 -15.54
N GLY A 408 11.36 -22.87 -16.59
CA GLY A 408 10.40 -22.75 -17.69
C GLY A 408 9.16 -21.95 -17.37
N LEU A 409 9.18 -21.15 -16.29
CA LEU A 409 8.11 -20.20 -15.95
C LEU A 409 7.85 -19.26 -17.12
N ILE A 410 6.59 -18.84 -17.37
CA ILE A 410 6.26 -18.00 -18.53
C ILE A 410 5.68 -16.63 -18.16
N ALA A 411 5.11 -16.46 -16.99
CA ALA A 411 4.67 -15.16 -16.51
C ALA A 411 4.66 -15.07 -14.98
N MET A 412 4.67 -13.85 -14.50
CA MET A 412 4.68 -13.50 -13.07
C MET A 412 3.63 -12.46 -12.78
N VAL A 413 2.98 -12.54 -11.61
CA VAL A 413 2.01 -11.55 -11.13
C VAL A 413 2.54 -10.93 -9.85
N GLY A 414 2.51 -9.60 -9.75
CA GLY A 414 2.94 -8.87 -8.56
C GLY A 414 2.32 -7.47 -8.53
N LYS A 415 2.92 -6.53 -7.80
CA LYS A 415 2.56 -5.11 -7.86
C LYS A 415 3.77 -4.24 -8.18
N ALA A 416 3.49 -3.03 -8.67
CA ALA A 416 4.48 -2.04 -9.05
C ALA A 416 5.35 -2.44 -10.25
N GLU A 417 6.37 -1.62 -10.48
CA GLU A 417 7.31 -1.79 -11.60
C GLU A 417 8.29 -2.96 -11.40
N ARG A 418 8.92 -3.37 -12.50
CA ARG A 418 10.11 -4.22 -12.50
C ARG A 418 11.36 -3.35 -12.71
N GLY A 419 12.44 -3.75 -12.09
CA GLY A 419 13.75 -3.13 -12.35
C GLY A 419 14.38 -3.56 -13.67
N PRO A 420 15.48 -2.92 -14.08
CA PRO A 420 16.13 -3.19 -15.37
C PRO A 420 16.53 -4.66 -15.58
N THR A 421 17.02 -5.32 -14.54
CA THR A 421 17.42 -6.75 -14.60
C THR A 421 16.24 -7.67 -14.81
N GLY A 422 15.11 -7.40 -14.13
CA GLY A 422 13.85 -8.13 -14.31
C GLY A 422 13.30 -7.95 -15.72
N ILE A 423 13.26 -6.72 -16.23
CA ILE A 423 12.79 -6.41 -17.59
C ILE A 423 13.69 -7.09 -18.64
N ALA A 424 15.01 -7.06 -18.47
CA ALA A 424 15.94 -7.71 -19.39
C ALA A 424 15.72 -9.23 -19.44
N ALA A 425 15.49 -9.88 -18.30
CA ALA A 425 15.17 -11.29 -18.24
C ALA A 425 13.82 -11.62 -18.91
N ILE A 426 12.79 -10.82 -18.67
CA ILE A 426 11.46 -10.96 -19.30
C ILE A 426 11.60 -10.91 -20.83
N LYS A 427 12.29 -9.90 -21.34
CA LYS A 427 12.57 -9.74 -22.77
C LYS A 427 13.34 -10.93 -23.34
N LYS A 428 14.41 -11.37 -22.70
CA LYS A 428 15.28 -12.47 -23.14
C LYS A 428 14.50 -13.77 -23.28
N HIS A 429 13.62 -14.07 -22.32
CA HIS A 429 12.86 -15.33 -22.27
C HIS A 429 11.46 -15.21 -22.86
N LYS A 430 11.10 -14.09 -23.47
CA LYS A 430 9.76 -13.80 -24.04
C LYS A 430 8.63 -14.13 -23.07
N ALA A 431 8.84 -13.75 -21.81
CA ALA A 431 7.88 -13.89 -20.74
C ALA A 431 7.05 -12.60 -20.57
N ALA A 432 6.15 -12.54 -19.59
CA ALA A 432 5.44 -11.33 -19.24
C ALA A 432 5.41 -11.13 -17.73
N TYR A 433 5.28 -9.88 -17.31
CA TYR A 433 4.94 -9.50 -15.97
C TYR A 433 3.60 -8.80 -15.93
N LEU A 434 2.72 -9.33 -15.09
CA LEU A 434 1.37 -8.86 -14.88
C LEU A 434 1.28 -8.16 -13.52
N MET A 435 0.51 -7.10 -13.45
CA MET A 435 0.30 -6.36 -12.22
C MET A 435 -1.13 -6.56 -11.72
N ALA A 436 -1.27 -7.01 -10.47
CA ALA A 436 -2.50 -6.93 -9.72
C ALA A 436 -2.53 -5.64 -8.88
N VAL A 437 -3.71 -5.10 -8.61
CA VAL A 437 -3.88 -3.81 -7.93
C VAL A 437 -3.53 -3.90 -6.45
N GLY A 438 -2.59 -3.06 -6.01
CA GLY A 438 -2.30 -2.87 -4.59
C GLY A 438 -3.42 -2.09 -3.90
N GLY A 439 -3.90 -2.59 -2.76
CA GLY A 439 -5.07 -2.02 -2.07
C GLY A 439 -6.40 -2.67 -2.47
N ALA A 440 -6.37 -3.79 -3.24
CA ALA A 440 -7.55 -4.57 -3.63
C ALA A 440 -7.43 -6.05 -3.19
N ALA A 441 -6.90 -6.28 -1.98
CA ALA A 441 -6.50 -7.62 -1.52
C ALA A 441 -7.69 -8.57 -1.31
N TYR A 442 -8.81 -8.08 -0.81
CA TYR A 442 -10.00 -8.89 -0.57
C TYR A 442 -10.75 -9.20 -1.87
N LEU A 443 -10.80 -8.23 -2.80
CA LEU A 443 -11.33 -8.45 -4.13
C LEU A 443 -10.58 -9.58 -4.86
N VAL A 444 -9.25 -9.56 -4.81
CA VAL A 444 -8.42 -10.64 -5.38
C VAL A 444 -8.66 -11.97 -4.68
N ALA A 445 -8.78 -11.98 -3.34
CA ALA A 445 -9.08 -13.22 -2.60
C ALA A 445 -10.39 -13.86 -3.04
N ARG A 446 -11.41 -13.06 -3.37
CA ARG A 446 -12.70 -13.57 -3.89
C ARG A 446 -12.61 -14.23 -5.26
N ALA A 447 -11.59 -13.87 -6.05
CA ALA A 447 -11.30 -14.55 -7.32
C ALA A 447 -10.62 -15.91 -7.13
N ILE A 448 -10.04 -16.20 -5.96
CA ILE A 448 -9.40 -17.48 -5.64
C ILE A 448 -10.46 -18.47 -5.15
N LYS A 449 -10.70 -19.52 -5.94
CA LYS A 449 -11.76 -20.51 -5.70
C LYS A 449 -11.25 -21.78 -4.99
N ALA A 450 -9.96 -22.07 -5.11
CA ALA A 450 -9.31 -23.17 -4.39
C ALA A 450 -7.85 -22.82 -4.09
N SER A 451 -7.34 -23.39 -2.99
CA SER A 451 -5.97 -23.22 -2.54
C SER A 451 -5.43 -24.54 -2.01
N LYS A 452 -4.25 -24.94 -2.47
CA LYS A 452 -3.57 -26.16 -2.04
C LYS A 452 -2.08 -25.90 -1.89
N VAL A 453 -1.49 -26.28 -0.76
CA VAL A 453 -0.03 -26.30 -0.60
C VAL A 453 0.56 -27.40 -1.47
N VAL A 454 1.51 -27.06 -2.34
CA VAL A 454 2.18 -27.98 -3.26
C VAL A 454 3.69 -28.05 -3.06
N GLY A 455 4.25 -27.18 -2.22
CA GLY A 455 5.67 -27.20 -1.86
C GLY A 455 6.00 -26.33 -0.67
N PHE A 456 7.06 -26.67 0.04
CA PHE A 456 7.63 -25.88 1.15
C PHE A 456 6.64 -25.53 2.25
N ALA A 457 5.82 -26.49 2.69
CA ALA A 457 4.77 -26.29 3.71
C ALA A 457 5.27 -25.64 5.01
N ASP A 458 6.53 -25.90 5.36
CA ASP A 458 7.20 -25.33 6.54
C ASP A 458 7.41 -23.82 6.46
N LEU A 459 7.31 -23.19 5.27
CA LEU A 459 7.40 -21.74 5.09
C LEU A 459 6.07 -21.01 5.40
N GLY A 460 5.00 -21.70 5.78
CA GLY A 460 3.72 -21.12 6.11
C GLY A 460 3.16 -20.30 4.94
N MET A 461 2.88 -19.00 5.16
CA MET A 461 2.35 -18.11 4.12
C MET A 461 3.29 -17.91 2.91
N GLU A 462 4.56 -18.27 3.03
CA GLU A 462 5.55 -18.22 1.94
C GLU A 462 5.76 -19.59 1.28
N ALA A 463 4.98 -20.61 1.65
CA ALA A 463 4.92 -21.88 0.95
C ALA A 463 4.50 -21.69 -0.51
N ILE A 464 4.78 -22.67 -1.34
CA ILE A 464 4.23 -22.70 -2.70
C ILE A 464 2.82 -23.27 -2.62
N TYR A 465 1.84 -22.41 -2.92
CA TYR A 465 0.44 -22.81 -3.10
C TYR A 465 0.13 -22.94 -4.59
N GLU A 466 -0.81 -23.80 -4.92
CA GLU A 466 -1.53 -23.78 -6.19
C GLU A 466 -2.91 -23.19 -5.92
N PHE A 467 -3.18 -22.02 -6.52
CA PHE A 467 -4.47 -21.37 -6.50
C PHE A 467 -5.23 -21.69 -7.78
N THR A 468 -6.53 -21.99 -7.66
CA THR A 468 -7.45 -21.96 -8.80
C THR A 468 -8.18 -20.63 -8.75
N VAL A 469 -8.08 -19.85 -9.82
CA VAL A 469 -8.67 -18.51 -9.91
C VAL A 469 -9.75 -18.46 -10.99
N GLU A 470 -10.71 -17.55 -10.80
CA GLU A 470 -11.78 -17.24 -11.74
C GLU A 470 -11.89 -15.72 -11.87
N ASP A 471 -11.73 -15.24 -13.13
CA ASP A 471 -11.77 -13.83 -13.49
C ASP A 471 -10.89 -12.93 -12.60
N MET A 472 -9.70 -13.41 -12.22
CA MET A 472 -8.76 -12.62 -11.42
C MET A 472 -8.20 -11.46 -12.26
N PRO A 473 -8.45 -10.19 -11.87
CA PRO A 473 -8.04 -9.04 -12.66
C PRO A 473 -6.54 -8.75 -12.55
N VAL A 474 -5.91 -8.55 -13.70
CA VAL A 474 -4.52 -8.09 -13.79
C VAL A 474 -4.34 -7.20 -15.02
N THR A 475 -3.27 -6.39 -15.00
CA THR A 475 -2.84 -5.56 -16.13
C THR A 475 -1.47 -6.02 -16.60
N VAL A 476 -1.24 -6.10 -17.92
CA VAL A 476 0.08 -6.39 -18.48
C VAL A 476 1.00 -5.21 -18.17
N ALA A 477 1.99 -5.43 -17.33
CA ALA A 477 2.91 -4.38 -16.90
C ALA A 477 4.23 -4.38 -17.67
N VAL A 478 4.75 -5.57 -18.00
CA VAL A 478 5.91 -5.72 -18.90
C VAL A 478 5.58 -6.84 -19.89
N ASP A 479 5.66 -6.54 -21.17
CA ASP A 479 5.42 -7.50 -22.23
C ASP A 479 6.68 -8.30 -22.62
N ALA A 480 6.51 -9.22 -23.56
CA ALA A 480 7.57 -10.10 -24.05
C ALA A 480 8.69 -9.35 -24.80
N THR A 481 8.50 -8.10 -25.19
CA THR A 481 9.52 -7.24 -25.81
C THR A 481 10.34 -6.47 -24.78
N GLY A 482 9.89 -6.48 -23.52
CA GLY A 482 10.48 -5.71 -22.42
C GLY A 482 9.94 -4.29 -22.35
N GLU A 483 8.84 -3.96 -23.03
CA GLU A 483 8.17 -2.67 -22.87
C GLU A 483 7.37 -2.67 -21.55
N SER A 484 7.54 -1.58 -20.77
CA SER A 484 6.91 -1.44 -19.45
C SER A 484 5.90 -0.31 -19.44
N VAL A 485 4.66 -0.61 -19.03
CA VAL A 485 3.61 0.39 -18.86
C VAL A 485 4.01 1.46 -17.84
N HIS A 486 4.77 1.09 -16.80
CA HIS A 486 5.24 2.03 -15.77
C HIS A 486 6.28 3.03 -16.31
N GLN A 487 6.92 2.73 -17.43
CA GLN A 487 7.86 3.64 -18.10
C GLN A 487 7.18 4.47 -19.19
N THR A 488 6.28 3.88 -19.95
CA THR A 488 5.69 4.53 -21.14
C THR A 488 4.42 5.32 -20.82
N ALA A 489 3.52 4.79 -20.00
CA ALA A 489 2.24 5.43 -19.73
C ALA A 489 2.36 6.80 -19.01
N PRO A 490 3.22 6.98 -17.98
CA PRO A 490 3.42 8.30 -17.37
C PRO A 490 3.85 9.37 -18.37
N LEU A 491 4.73 9.03 -19.30
CA LEU A 491 5.21 9.98 -20.33
C LEU A 491 4.12 10.41 -21.31
N VAL A 492 3.23 9.47 -21.68
CA VAL A 492 2.07 9.78 -22.54
C VAL A 492 1.10 10.71 -21.81
N TRP A 493 0.80 10.42 -20.54
CA TRP A 493 -0.11 11.22 -19.74
C TRP A 493 0.46 12.59 -19.37
N GLN A 494 1.74 12.69 -19.09
CA GLN A 494 2.42 13.97 -18.86
C GLN A 494 2.23 14.92 -20.05
N LYS A 495 2.42 14.42 -21.28
CA LYS A 495 2.20 15.20 -22.51
C LYS A 495 0.74 15.61 -22.69
N LYS A 496 -0.21 14.71 -22.39
CA LYS A 496 -1.64 14.99 -22.49
C LYS A 496 -2.07 16.07 -21.48
N ILE A 497 -1.67 15.93 -20.22
CA ILE A 497 -1.98 16.91 -19.17
C ILE A 497 -1.40 18.29 -19.52
N ALA A 498 -0.19 18.34 -20.05
CA ALA A 498 0.44 19.60 -20.48
C ALA A 498 -0.34 20.26 -21.63
N ALA A 499 -0.80 19.47 -22.61
CA ALA A 499 -1.59 19.99 -23.73
C ALA A 499 -2.96 20.52 -23.27
N ASP A 500 -3.65 19.82 -22.38
CA ASP A 500 -4.94 20.23 -21.84
C ASP A 500 -4.83 21.55 -21.03
N ARG A 501 -3.75 21.73 -20.26
CA ARG A 501 -3.48 23.00 -19.55
C ARG A 501 -3.29 24.19 -20.51
N LEU A 502 -2.52 24.02 -21.57
CA LEU A 502 -2.30 25.07 -22.56
C LEU A 502 -3.61 25.49 -23.25
N LEU A 503 -4.52 24.54 -23.49
CA LEU A 503 -5.84 24.83 -24.06
C LEU A 503 -6.70 25.66 -23.09
N MET A 504 -6.67 25.36 -21.77
CA MET A 504 -7.41 26.11 -20.76
C MET A 504 -6.85 27.51 -20.51
N GLU A 505 -5.54 27.72 -20.66
CA GLU A 505 -4.91 29.05 -20.52
C GLU A 505 -5.13 29.94 -21.75
N SER A 506 -5.54 29.39 -22.89
CA SER A 506 -5.80 30.10 -24.14
C SER A 506 -7.27 30.54 -24.33
N VAL A 507 -8.16 30.15 -23.43
CA VAL A 507 -9.58 30.54 -23.37
C VAL A 507 -9.81 31.57 -22.29
#